data_a453fda6c0faebf0c3bd5b42f5fd50c4
#
_entry.id   a453fda6c0faebf0c3bd5b42f5fd50c4
#
_cell.length_a   1.000
_cell.length_b   1.000
_cell.length_c   1.000
_cell.angle_alpha   90.00
_cell.angle_beta   90.00
_cell.angle_gamma   90.00
#
_symmetry.space_group_name_H-M   'P 1'
#
loop_
_entity.id
_entity.type
_entity.pdbx_description
1 polymer ?
#
loop_
_entity_poly.entity_id
_entity_poly.type
_entity_poly.pdbx_seq_one_letter_code
_entity_poly.pdbx_strand_id
1 'polypeptide(L)'
;MAHQITPVIYYFNPNIYPREEYEIRKNESKRHAESLGISWIDDDRFSTGASMPFGYEEAHKAWHCDVTGLENEPERGKRCEVCFYHRLLATARKAQELGIDWFATTLASSRWKSLEQINRAGEAAAQLANSKVPTAHVSFWAQNWRKDGLQERRNALLKEYNFYNQQYCGCEYSLLR
;
A
#
# COMPACT_ATOMS: atom_id res chain seq x y z
N MET A 1 -18.06 -12.70 -16.57
CA MET A 1 -18.91 -11.73 -15.84
C MET A 1 -17.99 -10.84 -15.01
N ALA A 2 -18.05 -9.53 -15.22
CA ALA A 2 -17.31 -8.62 -14.36
C ALA A 2 -17.96 -8.66 -12.97
N HIS A 3 -17.18 -9.02 -11.93
CA HIS A 3 -17.64 -8.91 -10.56
C HIS A 3 -17.86 -7.41 -10.28
N GLN A 4 -19.06 -7.04 -9.84
CA GLN A 4 -19.32 -5.68 -9.38
C GLN A 4 -18.60 -5.50 -8.04
N ILE A 5 -17.38 -4.97 -8.10
CA ILE A 5 -16.58 -4.62 -6.92
C ILE A 5 -16.63 -3.10 -6.77
N THR A 6 -17.02 -2.63 -5.61
CA THR A 6 -16.92 -1.22 -5.24
C THR A 6 -15.63 -1.05 -4.42
N PRO A 7 -14.53 -0.58 -5.03
CA PRO A 7 -13.27 -0.43 -4.32
C PRO A 7 -13.28 0.81 -3.43
N VAL A 8 -12.51 0.73 -2.34
CA VAL A 8 -12.06 1.88 -1.56
C VAL A 8 -10.54 1.93 -1.68
N ILE A 9 -9.98 3.06 -2.05
CA ILE A 9 -8.53 3.25 -2.09
C ILE A 9 -8.07 3.77 -0.74
N TYR A 10 -7.17 3.02 -0.10
CA TYR A 10 -6.48 3.43 1.10
C TYR A 10 -5.03 3.76 0.77
N TYR A 11 -4.65 5.03 0.90
CA TYR A 11 -3.30 5.49 0.62
C TYR A 11 -2.47 5.52 1.89
N PHE A 12 -1.60 4.51 2.05
CA PHE A 12 -0.67 4.38 3.17
C PHE A 12 0.71 3.95 2.65
N ASN A 13 1.62 4.90 2.54
CA ASN A 13 2.93 4.72 1.95
C ASN A 13 4.05 5.38 2.78
N PRO A 14 4.25 4.96 4.04
CA PRO A 14 5.17 5.61 4.97
C PRO A 14 6.64 5.50 4.55
N ASN A 15 6.94 4.59 3.63
CA ASN A 15 8.29 4.36 3.10
C ASN A 15 8.73 5.35 2.04
N ILE A 16 7.83 6.21 1.55
CA ILE A 16 8.17 7.13 0.45
C ILE A 16 8.94 8.33 1.01
N TYR A 17 10.13 8.55 0.46
CA TYR A 17 11.03 9.65 0.75
C TYR A 17 11.63 10.19 -0.57
N PRO A 18 11.85 11.50 -0.70
CA PRO A 18 11.52 12.55 0.26
C PRO A 18 10.01 12.85 0.33
N ARG A 19 9.60 13.73 1.25
CA ARG A 19 8.18 14.09 1.44
C ARG A 19 7.54 14.63 0.17
N GLU A 20 8.26 15.38 -0.63
CA GLU A 20 7.78 15.92 -1.91
C GLU A 20 7.33 14.79 -2.86
N GLU A 21 8.10 13.70 -2.92
CA GLU A 21 7.74 12.51 -3.71
C GLU A 21 6.49 11.79 -3.15
N TYR A 22 6.35 11.74 -1.83
CA TYR A 22 5.15 11.24 -1.18
C TYR A 22 3.92 12.05 -1.59
N GLU A 23 3.99 13.39 -1.54
CA GLU A 23 2.88 14.28 -1.90
C GLU A 23 2.52 14.17 -3.39
N ILE A 24 3.50 14.07 -4.29
CA ILE A 24 3.27 13.88 -5.72
C ILE A 24 2.46 12.59 -5.95
N ARG A 25 2.89 11.46 -5.37
CA ARG A 25 2.19 10.17 -5.54
C ARG A 25 0.83 10.14 -4.86
N LYS A 26 0.70 10.78 -3.72
CA LYS A 26 -0.56 10.94 -2.98
C LYS A 26 -1.59 11.69 -3.82
N ASN A 27 -1.22 12.86 -4.31
CA ASN A 27 -2.09 13.72 -5.11
C ASN A 27 -2.49 13.04 -6.43
N GLU A 28 -1.57 12.33 -7.06
CA GLU A 28 -1.85 11.55 -8.28
C GLU A 28 -2.85 10.43 -8.02
N SER A 29 -2.67 9.68 -6.94
CA SER A 29 -3.61 8.62 -6.52
C SER A 29 -4.99 9.18 -6.24
N LYS A 30 -5.06 10.30 -5.51
CA LYS A 30 -6.31 10.98 -5.16
C LYS A 30 -7.02 11.49 -6.40
N ARG A 31 -6.32 12.24 -7.26
CA ARG A 31 -6.84 12.78 -8.53
C ARG A 31 -7.50 11.70 -9.37
N HIS A 32 -6.84 10.54 -9.50
CA HIS A 32 -7.37 9.45 -10.30
C HIS A 32 -8.60 8.79 -9.64
N ALA A 33 -8.57 8.56 -8.34
CA ALA A 33 -9.73 8.04 -7.62
C ALA A 33 -10.97 8.93 -7.79
N GLU A 34 -10.79 10.24 -7.61
CA GLU A 34 -11.84 11.25 -7.78
C GLU A 34 -12.41 11.26 -9.20
N SER A 35 -11.55 11.13 -10.23
CA SER A 35 -11.99 11.07 -11.64
C SER A 35 -12.85 9.86 -11.97
N LEU A 36 -12.74 8.80 -11.17
CA LEU A 36 -13.52 7.55 -11.31
C LEU A 36 -14.68 7.45 -10.30
N GLY A 37 -14.88 8.46 -9.44
CA GLY A 37 -15.88 8.41 -8.36
C GLY A 37 -15.58 7.35 -7.29
N ILE A 38 -14.31 6.95 -7.13
CA ILE A 38 -13.89 5.94 -6.16
C ILE A 38 -13.56 6.62 -4.83
N SER A 39 -14.06 6.04 -3.73
CA SER A 39 -13.71 6.51 -2.38
C SER A 39 -12.21 6.40 -2.12
N TRP A 40 -11.62 7.48 -1.63
CA TRP A 40 -10.20 7.57 -1.34
C TRP A 40 -9.96 8.03 0.09
N ILE A 41 -9.07 7.35 0.80
CA ILE A 41 -8.77 7.57 2.23
C ILE A 41 -7.27 7.61 2.41
N ASP A 42 -6.78 8.53 3.23
CA ASP A 42 -5.42 8.57 3.75
C ASP A 42 -5.40 8.58 5.29
N ASP A 43 -4.25 8.27 5.88
CA ASP A 43 -4.06 8.34 7.33
C ASP A 43 -3.74 9.74 7.85
N ASP A 44 -3.57 10.72 6.99
CA ASP A 44 -3.26 12.11 7.40
C ASP A 44 -4.42 12.77 8.16
N ARG A 45 -5.60 12.16 8.16
CA ARG A 45 -6.82 12.70 8.77
C ARG A 45 -7.30 11.92 10.00
N PHE A 46 -6.62 10.87 10.41
CA PHE A 46 -7.11 10.04 11.52
C PHE A 46 -6.70 10.60 12.88
N SER A 47 -7.58 11.42 13.38
CA SER A 47 -7.80 11.64 14.80
C SER A 47 -8.75 10.56 15.30
N THR A 48 -8.25 9.43 15.75
CA THR A 48 -9.02 8.50 16.57
C THR A 48 -8.97 9.02 17.99
N GLY A 49 -9.72 10.04 18.40
CA GLY A 49 -9.94 10.42 19.80
C GLY A 49 -8.74 10.43 20.78
N ALA A 50 -7.61 9.91 20.38
CA ALA A 50 -6.33 9.94 21.05
C ALA A 50 -5.52 11.07 20.40
N SER A 51 -5.15 12.00 21.16
CA SER A 51 -4.59 13.35 21.00
C SER A 51 -3.45 13.61 20.00
N MET A 52 -3.26 12.86 18.94
CA MET A 52 -2.21 13.10 17.93
C MET A 52 -2.71 12.79 16.50
N PRO A 53 -2.54 13.70 15.54
CA PRO A 53 -2.72 13.39 14.13
C PRO A 53 -1.61 12.44 13.69
N PHE A 54 -1.95 11.25 13.21
CA PHE A 54 -1.03 10.39 12.47
C PHE A 54 -0.86 10.99 11.07
N GLY A 55 0.11 11.87 10.91
CA GLY A 55 0.51 12.38 9.62
C GLY A 55 1.66 11.55 9.03
N TYR A 56 2.07 11.89 7.81
CA TYR A 56 3.21 11.28 7.12
C TYR A 56 4.44 11.12 8.02
N GLU A 57 4.81 12.14 8.80
CA GLU A 57 6.02 12.15 9.63
C GLU A 57 6.02 11.03 10.68
N GLU A 58 4.91 10.83 11.37
CA GLU A 58 4.80 9.78 12.39
C GLU A 58 4.77 8.38 11.76
N ALA A 59 4.06 8.22 10.65
CA ALA A 59 4.02 6.96 9.91
C ALA A 59 5.41 6.61 9.33
N HIS A 60 6.13 7.59 8.79
CA HIS A 60 7.48 7.44 8.27
C HIS A 60 8.47 7.06 9.38
N LYS A 61 8.41 7.73 10.53
CA LYS A 61 9.20 7.39 11.71
C LYS A 61 8.93 5.97 12.22
N ALA A 62 7.67 5.55 12.28
CA ALA A 62 7.30 4.18 12.67
C ALA A 62 7.88 3.16 11.68
N TRP A 63 7.76 3.42 10.38
CA TRP A 63 8.37 2.58 9.35
C TRP A 63 9.89 2.50 9.50
N HIS A 64 10.58 3.62 9.78
CA HIS A 64 12.02 3.64 10.05
C HIS A 64 12.41 2.76 11.24
N CYS A 65 11.66 2.82 12.33
CA CYS A 65 11.88 1.95 13.48
C CYS A 65 11.81 0.47 13.10
N ASP A 66 10.81 0.09 12.29
CA ASP A 66 10.60 -1.29 11.87
C ASP A 66 11.72 -1.82 10.95
N VAL A 67 12.35 -0.95 10.16
CA VAL A 67 13.43 -1.33 9.23
C VAL A 67 14.85 -1.05 9.77
N THR A 68 14.98 -0.63 11.01
CA THR A 68 16.27 -0.38 11.65
C THR A 68 17.15 -1.63 11.60
N GLY A 69 18.41 -1.46 11.18
CA GLY A 69 19.38 -2.55 10.98
C GLY A 69 19.24 -3.29 9.65
N LEU A 70 18.30 -2.87 8.78
CA LEU A 70 18.08 -3.44 7.45
C LEU A 70 18.41 -2.45 6.32
N GLU A 71 19.09 -1.34 6.62
CA GLU A 71 19.38 -0.25 5.68
C GLU A 71 20.17 -0.75 4.46
N ASN A 72 21.09 -1.69 4.69
CA ASN A 72 21.97 -2.24 3.65
C ASN A 72 21.37 -3.43 2.89
N GLU A 73 20.18 -3.90 3.27
CA GLU A 73 19.51 -4.98 2.55
C GLU A 73 19.23 -4.60 1.08
N PRO A 74 19.39 -5.51 0.14
CA PRO A 74 19.05 -5.26 -1.26
C PRO A 74 17.54 -5.09 -1.44
N GLU A 75 17.13 -4.62 -2.62
CA GLU A 75 15.73 -4.74 -3.03
C GLU A 75 15.33 -6.24 -3.03
N ARG A 76 14.09 -6.51 -2.60
CA ARG A 76 13.56 -7.87 -2.33
C ARG A 76 14.22 -8.60 -1.16
N GLY A 77 15.11 -7.94 -0.39
CA GLY A 77 15.65 -8.46 0.86
C GLY A 77 14.68 -8.29 2.04
N LYS A 78 15.16 -8.54 3.26
CA LYS A 78 14.36 -8.50 4.49
C LYS A 78 13.69 -7.15 4.73
N ARG A 79 14.36 -6.03 4.39
CA ARG A 79 13.75 -4.70 4.48
C ARG A 79 12.44 -4.60 3.69
N CYS A 80 12.40 -5.18 2.48
CA CYS A 80 11.18 -5.18 1.68
C CYS A 80 10.07 -6.03 2.30
N GLU A 81 10.39 -7.16 2.93
CA GLU A 81 9.42 -8.00 3.64
C GLU A 81 8.77 -7.21 4.80
N VAL A 82 9.59 -6.57 5.63
CA VAL A 82 9.11 -5.72 6.72
C VAL A 82 8.25 -4.57 6.19
N CYS A 83 8.70 -3.88 5.14
CA CYS A 83 7.96 -2.79 4.51
C CYS A 83 6.59 -3.24 3.98
N PHE A 84 6.51 -4.40 3.31
CA PHE A 84 5.24 -4.92 2.81
C PHE A 84 4.31 -5.28 3.95
N TYR A 85 4.82 -5.95 4.98
CA TYR A 85 4.03 -6.33 6.15
C TYR A 85 3.48 -5.11 6.89
N HIS A 86 4.31 -4.10 7.17
CA HIS A 86 3.90 -2.85 7.82
C HIS A 86 2.73 -2.19 7.08
N ARG A 87 2.84 -2.06 5.77
CA ARG A 87 1.81 -1.43 4.93
C ARG A 87 0.53 -2.25 4.82
N LEU A 88 0.67 -3.57 4.65
CA LEU A 88 -0.48 -4.46 4.51
C LEU A 88 -1.22 -4.67 5.83
N LEU A 89 -0.52 -4.63 6.96
CA LEU A 89 -1.16 -4.66 8.28
C LEU A 89 -2.00 -3.40 8.53
N ALA A 90 -1.51 -2.22 8.16
CA ALA A 90 -2.30 -0.99 8.22
C ALA A 90 -3.55 -1.09 7.33
N THR A 91 -3.40 -1.65 6.11
CA THR A 91 -4.52 -1.85 5.19
C THR A 91 -5.55 -2.85 5.73
N ALA A 92 -5.11 -3.97 6.33
CA ALA A 92 -6.00 -4.97 6.92
C ALA A 92 -6.82 -4.37 8.08
N ARG A 93 -6.16 -3.61 8.96
CA ARG A 93 -6.83 -2.91 10.07
C ARG A 93 -7.84 -1.88 9.59
N LYS A 94 -7.48 -1.12 8.55
CA LYS A 94 -8.38 -0.14 7.93
C LYS A 94 -9.60 -0.82 7.30
N ALA A 95 -9.40 -1.95 6.64
CA ALA A 95 -10.49 -2.74 6.08
C ALA A 95 -11.46 -3.22 7.17
N GLN A 96 -10.96 -3.72 8.32
CA GLN A 96 -11.78 -4.10 9.46
C GLN A 96 -12.57 -2.92 10.03
N GLU A 97 -11.92 -1.76 10.20
CA GLU A 97 -12.54 -0.53 10.68
C GLU A 97 -13.72 -0.09 9.80
N LEU A 98 -13.59 -0.29 8.49
CA LEU A 98 -14.60 0.05 7.50
C LEU A 98 -15.64 -1.06 7.23
N GLY A 99 -15.52 -2.21 7.88
CA GLY A 99 -16.38 -3.37 7.62
C GLY A 99 -16.20 -3.98 6.24
N ILE A 100 -14.99 -3.91 5.69
CA ILE A 100 -14.63 -4.45 4.37
C ILE A 100 -13.99 -5.83 4.53
N ASP A 101 -14.56 -6.85 3.91
CA ASP A 101 -14.12 -8.25 4.07
C ASP A 101 -12.82 -8.59 3.34
N TRP A 102 -12.47 -7.83 2.29
CA TRP A 102 -11.34 -8.13 1.43
C TRP A 102 -10.44 -6.93 1.21
N PHE A 103 -9.13 -7.15 1.29
CA PHE A 103 -8.16 -6.16 0.85
C PHE A 103 -7.15 -6.75 -0.13
N ALA A 104 -6.64 -5.89 -1.01
CA ALA A 104 -5.61 -6.21 -1.98
C ALA A 104 -4.55 -5.10 -2.01
N THR A 105 -3.52 -5.27 -2.82
CA THR A 105 -2.48 -4.25 -2.96
C THR A 105 -2.04 -4.07 -4.40
N THR A 106 -1.77 -2.82 -4.77
CA THR A 106 -1.16 -2.46 -6.05
C THR A 106 0.34 -2.78 -6.11
N LEU A 107 0.98 -3.12 -4.98
CA LEU A 107 2.39 -3.58 -4.95
C LEU A 107 2.62 -4.76 -5.91
N ALA A 108 1.62 -5.65 -6.01
CA ALA A 108 1.67 -6.84 -6.86
C ALA A 108 1.67 -6.55 -8.37
N SER A 109 1.46 -5.30 -8.79
CA SER A 109 1.59 -4.87 -10.20
C SER A 109 3.04 -4.62 -10.64
N SER A 110 3.95 -4.39 -9.70
CA SER A 110 5.34 -4.07 -9.98
C SER A 110 6.18 -5.32 -10.23
N ARG A 111 6.76 -5.47 -11.42
CA ARG A 111 7.70 -6.57 -11.76
C ARG A 111 9.00 -6.56 -10.92
N TRP A 112 9.31 -5.44 -10.30
CA TRP A 112 10.50 -5.26 -9.46
C TRP A 112 10.31 -5.79 -8.02
N LYS A 113 9.09 -6.16 -7.64
CA LYS A 113 8.77 -6.65 -6.31
C LYS A 113 8.53 -8.16 -6.32
N SER A 114 8.88 -8.84 -5.23
CA SER A 114 8.58 -10.27 -5.05
C SER A 114 7.10 -10.46 -4.73
N LEU A 115 6.37 -11.14 -5.62
CA LEU A 115 4.96 -11.46 -5.41
C LEU A 115 4.78 -12.39 -4.20
N GLU A 116 5.70 -13.33 -4.02
CA GLU A 116 5.69 -14.26 -2.89
C GLU A 116 5.80 -13.53 -1.55
N GLN A 117 6.74 -12.58 -1.42
CA GLN A 117 6.88 -11.77 -0.22
C GLN A 117 5.63 -10.92 0.05
N ILE A 118 5.03 -10.34 -1.00
CA ILE A 118 3.79 -9.57 -0.88
C ILE A 118 2.64 -10.45 -0.37
N ASN A 119 2.48 -11.65 -0.94
CA ASN A 119 1.40 -12.56 -0.56
C ASN A 119 1.57 -13.05 0.89
N ARG A 120 2.77 -13.49 1.28
CA ARG A 120 3.07 -13.85 2.68
C ARG A 120 2.77 -12.71 3.65
N ALA A 121 3.17 -11.50 3.30
CA ALA A 121 2.93 -10.31 4.13
C ALA A 121 1.43 -9.99 4.25
N GLY A 122 0.67 -10.12 3.17
CA GLY A 122 -0.77 -9.90 3.16
C GLY A 122 -1.54 -10.92 3.99
N GLU A 123 -1.21 -12.19 3.85
CA GLU A 123 -1.79 -13.29 4.62
C GLU A 123 -1.49 -13.14 6.12
N ALA A 124 -0.23 -12.87 6.48
CA ALA A 124 0.18 -12.63 7.87
C ALA A 124 -0.52 -11.39 8.47
N ALA A 125 -0.69 -10.33 7.68
CA ALA A 125 -1.40 -9.13 8.09
C ALA A 125 -2.89 -9.42 8.39
N ALA A 126 -3.57 -10.18 7.52
CA ALA A 126 -4.95 -10.60 7.73
C ALA A 126 -5.08 -11.46 9.00
N GLN A 127 -4.19 -12.44 9.19
CA GLN A 127 -4.19 -13.30 10.38
C GLN A 127 -4.02 -12.50 11.68
N LEU A 128 -3.05 -11.57 11.72
CA LEU A 128 -2.84 -10.73 12.92
C LEU A 128 -4.02 -9.81 13.18
N ALA A 129 -4.57 -9.17 12.15
CA ALA A 129 -5.73 -8.30 12.28
C ALA A 129 -6.92 -9.08 12.86
N ASN A 130 -7.25 -10.25 12.31
CA ASN A 130 -8.34 -11.12 12.75
C ASN A 130 -8.14 -11.63 14.19
N SER A 131 -6.89 -11.91 14.60
CA SER A 131 -6.61 -12.34 15.98
C SER A 131 -6.85 -11.23 17.03
N LYS A 132 -6.73 -9.98 16.63
CA LYS A 132 -6.93 -8.82 17.51
C LYS A 132 -8.38 -8.36 17.57
N VAL A 133 -9.14 -8.54 16.50
CA VAL A 133 -10.55 -8.16 16.38
C VAL A 133 -11.35 -9.33 15.79
N PRO A 134 -11.69 -10.37 16.60
CA PRO A 134 -12.33 -11.58 16.09
C PRO A 134 -13.73 -11.36 15.49
N THR A 135 -14.38 -10.24 15.83
CA THR A 135 -15.72 -9.88 15.33
C THR A 135 -15.72 -9.21 13.95
N ALA A 136 -14.55 -8.82 13.44
CA ALA A 136 -14.38 -8.13 12.15
C ALA A 136 -13.37 -8.90 11.29
N HIS A 137 -13.84 -9.89 10.55
CA HIS A 137 -12.99 -10.74 9.70
C HIS A 137 -12.58 -10.01 8.43
N VAL A 138 -11.30 -10.12 8.07
CA VAL A 138 -10.75 -9.60 6.81
C VAL A 138 -9.87 -10.65 6.13
N SER A 139 -9.90 -10.70 4.81
CA SER A 139 -9.11 -11.61 3.98
C SER A 139 -8.23 -10.87 2.99
N PHE A 140 -7.03 -11.40 2.75
CA PHE A 140 -6.14 -10.86 1.72
C PHE A 140 -6.44 -11.49 0.36
N TRP A 141 -6.69 -10.66 -0.65
CA TRP A 141 -6.85 -11.11 -2.03
C TRP A 141 -5.48 -11.08 -2.73
N ALA A 142 -4.87 -12.26 -2.87
CA ALA A 142 -3.54 -12.46 -3.47
C ALA A 142 -3.59 -12.39 -5.01
N GLN A 143 -4.02 -11.27 -5.57
CA GLN A 143 -4.13 -11.07 -7.01
C GLN A 143 -2.78 -10.79 -7.66
N ASN A 144 -2.46 -11.51 -8.73
CA ASN A 144 -1.32 -11.23 -9.59
C ASN A 144 -1.70 -10.26 -10.72
N TRP A 145 -1.46 -8.97 -10.53
CA TRP A 145 -1.79 -7.92 -11.51
C TRP A 145 -0.88 -7.87 -12.74
N ARG A 146 -0.03 -8.91 -12.96
CA ARG A 146 0.92 -9.00 -14.09
C ARG A 146 0.53 -10.03 -15.13
N LYS A 147 -0.55 -10.80 -14.89
CA LYS A 147 -1.03 -11.88 -15.77
C LYS A 147 -2.35 -11.51 -16.43
N ASP A 148 -2.75 -12.32 -17.37
CA ASP A 148 -4.08 -12.31 -18.00
C ASP A 148 -4.43 -10.96 -18.64
N GLY A 149 -3.46 -10.32 -19.31
CA GLY A 149 -3.66 -9.02 -19.99
C GLY A 149 -3.66 -7.80 -19.05
N LEU A 150 -3.53 -7.99 -17.73
CA LEU A 150 -3.59 -6.89 -16.76
C LEU A 150 -2.35 -5.99 -16.84
N GLN A 151 -1.18 -6.53 -17.24
CA GLN A 151 0.02 -5.71 -17.44
C GLN A 151 -0.13 -4.78 -18.67
N GLU A 152 -0.68 -5.29 -19.76
CA GLU A 152 -0.97 -4.54 -20.98
C GLU A 152 -2.02 -3.45 -20.69
N ARG A 153 -3.08 -3.81 -19.97
CA ARG A 153 -4.11 -2.86 -19.54
C ARG A 153 -3.52 -1.75 -18.67
N ARG A 154 -2.65 -2.11 -17.71
CA ARG A 154 -1.94 -1.13 -16.88
C ARG A 154 -1.14 -0.15 -17.75
N ASN A 155 -0.38 -0.66 -18.72
CA ASN A 155 0.45 0.18 -19.59
C ASN A 155 -0.39 1.11 -20.47
N ALA A 156 -1.56 0.65 -20.93
CA ALA A 156 -2.53 1.49 -21.64
C ALA A 156 -3.05 2.62 -20.75
N LEU A 157 -3.46 2.30 -19.52
CA LEU A 157 -3.98 3.28 -18.55
C LEU A 157 -2.92 4.33 -18.16
N LEU A 158 -1.64 3.93 -18.02
CA LEU A 158 -0.55 4.89 -17.74
C LEU A 158 -0.45 5.97 -18.81
N LYS A 159 -0.67 5.61 -20.09
CA LYS A 159 -0.67 6.56 -21.20
C LYS A 159 -1.97 7.36 -21.28
N GLU A 160 -3.11 6.69 -21.15
CA GLU A 160 -4.44 7.28 -21.25
C GLU A 160 -4.64 8.40 -20.22
N TYR A 161 -4.23 8.17 -18.97
CA TYR A 161 -4.41 9.11 -17.86
C TYR A 161 -3.15 9.96 -17.57
N ASN A 162 -2.10 9.80 -18.37
CA ASN A 162 -0.82 10.51 -18.19
C ASN A 162 -0.32 10.43 -16.74
N PHE A 163 -0.28 9.22 -16.18
CA PHE A 163 0.13 9.00 -14.79
C PHE A 163 1.59 9.39 -14.54
N TYR A 164 1.83 9.95 -13.36
CA TYR A 164 3.18 10.16 -12.87
C TYR A 164 4.00 8.87 -12.90
N ASN A 165 5.13 8.90 -13.60
CA ASN A 165 6.01 7.76 -13.74
C ASN A 165 7.10 7.77 -12.67
N GLN A 166 6.89 7.05 -11.58
CA GLN A 166 7.85 6.93 -10.48
C GLN A 166 9.14 6.24 -10.92
N GLN A 167 10.28 6.81 -10.54
CA GLN A 167 11.62 6.34 -10.95
C GLN A 167 12.19 5.26 -10.02
N TYR A 168 11.66 5.12 -8.79
CA TYR A 168 12.10 4.17 -7.77
C TYR A 168 10.90 3.71 -6.90
N CYS A 169 11.14 2.76 -5.99
CA CYS A 169 10.04 2.22 -5.16
C CYS A 169 9.49 3.20 -4.11
N GLY A 170 10.17 4.30 -3.85
CA GLY A 170 9.86 5.29 -2.82
C GLY A 170 10.73 5.19 -1.57
N CYS A 171 11.32 4.04 -1.30
CA CYS A 171 12.21 3.82 -0.17
C CYS A 171 13.50 4.64 -0.34
N GLU A 172 13.90 5.42 0.66
CA GLU A 172 15.12 6.23 0.62
C GLU A 172 16.38 5.40 0.36
N TYR A 173 16.46 4.19 0.93
CA TYR A 173 17.57 3.26 0.71
C TYR A 173 17.64 2.71 -0.73
N SER A 174 16.64 2.99 -1.57
CA SER A 174 16.65 2.68 -2.99
C SER A 174 17.09 3.87 -3.85
N LEU A 175 17.10 5.09 -3.30
CA LEU A 175 17.63 6.29 -3.97
C LEU A 175 19.16 6.31 -3.98
N LEU A 176 19.79 5.70 -2.99
CA LEU A 176 21.24 5.72 -2.78
C LEU A 176 21.98 4.64 -3.59
N ARG A 177 21.28 3.95 -4.47
CA ARG A 177 21.78 2.88 -5.33
C ARG A 177 21.45 3.16 -6.80
#